data_2babf341e0c3abf465198eb43662099c
#
_entry.id   2babf341e0c3abf465198eb43662099c
#
_cell.length_a   1.000
_cell.length_b   1.000
_cell.length_c   1.000
_cell.angle_alpha   90.00
_cell.angle_beta   90.00
_cell.angle_gamma   90.00
#
_symmetry.space_group_name_H-M   'P 1'
#
loop_
_entity.id
_entity.type
_entity.pdbx_description
1 polymer ?
#
loop_
_entity_poly.entity_id
_entity_poly.type
_entity_poly.pdbx_seq_one_letter_code
_entity_poly.pdbx_strand_id
1 'polypeptide(L)'
;GSEMCIRDRIRDVQKLAVENSRLGIPLLFGMDVIHGYETIFPIPLGLSCTWDMAAIRESARIAAIEASADGISWTFSPMVDISRDPRWGRTLECYGEEPYLIAALGTEMVNGIQSQGVAATLKHYAVYSVPKGGRDGNCRTDPHVAPRELHELFLYPFKKVIQNSHPMGVMSSYNDWDGVPVSASYYFLTELLREEYGFDGYVVSDSEAVEFVESKHHVADTYDEAVRQVLEAG
;
A
#
# COMPACT_ATOMS: atom_id res chain seq x y z
N GLY A 1 -30.41 -21.86 -1.08
CA GLY A 1 -29.60 -21.41 0.03
C GLY A 1 -29.25 -19.97 -0.16
N SER A 2 -29.58 -19.08 0.78
CA SER A 2 -29.18 -17.70 0.70
C SER A 2 -27.66 -17.67 0.77
N GLU A 3 -27.01 -17.24 -0.28
CA GLU A 3 -25.57 -16.83 -0.20
C GLU A 3 -25.52 -15.76 0.86
N MET A 4 -24.81 -16.05 1.95
CA MET A 4 -24.55 -15.05 2.98
C MET A 4 -23.64 -14.01 2.36
N CYS A 5 -24.11 -12.77 2.19
CA CYS A 5 -23.35 -11.74 1.50
C CYS A 5 -22.12 -11.38 2.35
N ILE A 6 -21.09 -10.81 1.71
CA ILE A 6 -19.84 -10.40 2.39
C ILE A 6 -20.15 -9.51 3.59
N ARG A 7 -21.07 -8.58 3.45
CA ARG A 7 -21.55 -7.68 4.51
C ARG A 7 -22.02 -8.43 5.77
N ASP A 8 -22.83 -9.48 5.60
CA ASP A 8 -23.37 -10.22 6.75
C ASP A 8 -22.27 -10.96 7.49
N ARG A 9 -21.31 -11.55 6.78
CA ARG A 9 -20.15 -12.24 7.37
C ARG A 9 -19.25 -11.24 8.12
N ILE A 10 -18.94 -10.10 7.53
CA ILE A 10 -18.13 -9.05 8.17
C ILE A 10 -18.84 -8.57 9.45
N ARG A 11 -20.15 -8.33 9.39
CA ARG A 11 -20.93 -7.90 10.55
C ARG A 11 -20.94 -8.95 11.66
N ASP A 12 -21.09 -10.22 11.34
CA ASP A 12 -21.09 -11.31 12.32
C ASP A 12 -19.72 -11.43 13.00
N VAL A 13 -18.63 -11.40 12.23
CA VAL A 13 -17.26 -11.45 12.78
C VAL A 13 -16.94 -10.20 13.60
N GLN A 14 -17.38 -9.03 13.16
CA GLN A 14 -17.20 -7.78 13.90
C GLN A 14 -17.95 -7.83 15.25
N LYS A 15 -19.17 -8.35 15.26
CA LYS A 15 -19.94 -8.56 16.48
C LYS A 15 -19.22 -9.48 17.46
N LEU A 16 -18.67 -10.60 16.97
CA LEU A 16 -17.86 -11.49 17.81
C LEU A 16 -16.65 -10.78 18.40
N ALA A 17 -15.94 -9.98 17.61
CA ALA A 17 -14.77 -9.23 18.08
C ALA A 17 -15.14 -8.23 19.18
N VAL A 18 -16.22 -7.49 19.02
CA VAL A 18 -16.64 -6.44 19.94
C VAL A 18 -17.33 -7.01 21.21
N GLU A 19 -18.24 -7.96 21.04
CA GLU A 19 -19.08 -8.47 22.14
C GLU A 19 -18.44 -9.64 22.88
N ASN A 20 -17.62 -10.47 22.22
CA ASN A 20 -17.15 -11.75 22.76
C ASN A 20 -15.63 -11.83 22.91
N SER A 21 -14.87 -10.75 22.69
CA SER A 21 -13.44 -10.72 22.95
C SER A 21 -13.13 -9.99 24.26
N ARG A 22 -11.95 -10.28 24.83
CA ARG A 22 -11.51 -9.71 26.11
C ARG A 22 -11.45 -8.17 26.12
N LEU A 23 -11.10 -7.55 25.02
CA LEU A 23 -10.88 -6.11 24.93
C LEU A 23 -11.99 -5.37 24.17
N GLY A 24 -12.86 -6.09 23.45
CA GLY A 24 -13.92 -5.49 22.66
C GLY A 24 -13.43 -4.58 21.52
N ILE A 25 -12.19 -4.82 21.05
CA ILE A 25 -11.60 -4.01 19.97
C ILE A 25 -12.18 -4.46 18.63
N PRO A 26 -12.73 -3.54 17.82
CA PRO A 26 -13.22 -3.87 16.49
C PRO A 26 -12.07 -4.25 15.55
N LEU A 27 -12.37 -5.10 14.57
CA LEU A 27 -11.43 -5.51 13.53
C LEU A 27 -11.41 -4.48 12.37
N LEU A 28 -10.26 -4.34 11.74
CA LEU A 28 -10.10 -3.64 10.48
C LEU A 28 -10.21 -4.67 9.34
N PHE A 29 -11.26 -4.52 8.50
CA PHE A 29 -11.41 -5.34 7.29
C PHE A 29 -10.84 -4.59 6.11
N GLY A 30 -9.81 -5.17 5.49
CA GLY A 30 -9.08 -4.59 4.36
C GLY A 30 -9.31 -5.33 3.05
N MET A 31 -9.27 -4.59 1.94
CA MET A 31 -9.32 -5.13 0.57
C MET A 31 -8.55 -4.21 -0.39
N ASP A 32 -8.08 -4.75 -1.51
CA ASP A 32 -7.27 -3.98 -2.47
C ASP A 32 -8.01 -2.77 -3.04
N VAL A 33 -9.21 -2.93 -3.58
CA VAL A 33 -10.05 -1.85 -4.15
C VAL A 33 -9.25 -0.89 -5.06
N ILE A 34 -8.41 -1.45 -5.96
CA ILE A 34 -7.45 -0.67 -6.77
C ILE A 34 -8.14 0.23 -7.79
N HIS A 35 -9.22 -0.24 -8.41
CA HIS A 35 -9.95 0.50 -9.45
C HIS A 35 -11.47 0.24 -9.38
N GLY A 36 -12.01 0.20 -8.18
CA GLY A 36 -13.43 -0.01 -7.91
C GLY A 36 -13.69 -1.18 -6.97
N TYR A 37 -14.92 -1.30 -6.54
CA TYR A 37 -15.41 -2.38 -5.67
C TYR A 37 -16.54 -3.14 -6.38
N GLU A 38 -17.79 -2.69 -6.31
CA GLU A 38 -18.89 -3.20 -7.14
C GLU A 38 -18.85 -2.57 -8.54
N THR A 39 -18.69 -1.26 -8.61
CA THR A 39 -18.46 -0.52 -9.85
C THR A 39 -17.00 -0.63 -10.25
N ILE A 40 -16.72 -1.26 -11.39
CA ILE A 40 -15.38 -1.41 -11.92
C ILE A 40 -15.04 -0.22 -12.81
N PHE A 41 -14.08 0.58 -12.38
CA PHE A 41 -13.49 1.68 -13.15
C PHE A 41 -12.34 1.17 -14.03
N PRO A 42 -11.88 1.97 -15.01
CA PRO A 42 -10.66 1.65 -15.74
C PRO A 42 -9.48 1.43 -14.78
N ILE A 43 -8.53 0.57 -15.18
CA ILE A 43 -7.31 0.35 -14.41
C ILE A 43 -6.56 1.68 -14.17
N PRO A 44 -5.76 1.83 -13.09
CA PRO A 44 -5.06 3.08 -12.78
C PRO A 44 -4.25 3.64 -13.95
N LEU A 45 -3.55 2.78 -14.70
CA LEU A 45 -2.83 3.20 -15.89
C LEU A 45 -3.75 3.82 -16.96
N GLY A 46 -4.95 3.26 -17.14
CA GLY A 46 -5.97 3.84 -18.05
C GLY A 46 -6.54 5.15 -17.52
N LEU A 47 -6.82 5.23 -16.22
CA LEU A 47 -7.30 6.46 -15.59
C LEU A 47 -6.27 7.59 -15.67
N SER A 48 -4.97 7.29 -15.54
CA SER A 48 -3.90 8.29 -15.63
C SER A 48 -3.88 9.00 -16.98
N CYS A 49 -4.29 8.33 -18.06
CA CYS A 49 -4.36 8.92 -19.41
C CYS A 49 -5.42 10.02 -19.55
N THR A 50 -6.35 10.12 -18.60
CA THR A 50 -7.38 11.17 -18.62
C THR A 50 -6.85 12.54 -18.19
N TRP A 51 -5.85 12.57 -17.30
CA TRP A 51 -5.34 13.77 -16.62
C TRP A 51 -6.43 14.52 -15.83
N ASP A 52 -7.55 13.84 -15.53
CA ASP A 52 -8.72 14.41 -14.87
C ASP A 52 -8.70 14.07 -13.37
N MET A 53 -8.18 15.01 -12.59
CA MET A 53 -8.06 14.89 -11.13
C MET A 53 -9.43 14.72 -10.45
N ALA A 54 -10.46 15.37 -10.98
CA ALA A 54 -11.80 15.26 -10.41
C ALA A 54 -12.41 13.89 -10.65
N ALA A 55 -12.23 13.32 -11.85
CA ALA A 55 -12.67 11.97 -12.18
C ALA A 55 -11.96 10.92 -11.30
N ILE A 56 -10.66 11.08 -11.05
CA ILE A 56 -9.89 10.19 -10.16
C ILE A 56 -10.46 10.25 -8.74
N ARG A 57 -10.63 11.44 -8.17
CA ARG A 57 -11.19 11.60 -6.82
C ARG A 57 -12.59 10.99 -6.72
N GLU A 58 -13.44 11.22 -7.71
CA GLU A 58 -14.82 10.72 -7.72
C GLU A 58 -14.88 9.19 -7.84
N SER A 59 -14.05 8.58 -8.70
CA SER A 59 -13.97 7.12 -8.80
C SER A 59 -13.55 6.48 -7.47
N ALA A 60 -12.57 7.08 -6.79
CA ALA A 60 -12.10 6.64 -5.48
C ALA A 60 -13.20 6.78 -4.41
N ARG A 61 -13.92 7.89 -4.43
CA ARG A 61 -15.05 8.15 -3.52
C ARG A 61 -16.17 7.13 -3.69
N ILE A 62 -16.56 6.84 -4.93
CA ILE A 62 -17.60 5.84 -5.23
C ILE A 62 -17.15 4.46 -4.76
N ALA A 63 -15.94 4.03 -5.08
CA ALA A 63 -15.39 2.76 -4.65
C ALA A 63 -15.39 2.62 -3.11
N ALA A 64 -15.03 3.69 -2.40
CA ALA A 64 -15.04 3.70 -0.93
C ALA A 64 -16.45 3.65 -0.34
N ILE A 65 -17.45 4.30 -0.96
CA ILE A 65 -18.85 4.18 -0.56
C ILE A 65 -19.30 2.73 -0.66
N GLU A 66 -19.07 2.09 -1.80
CA GLU A 66 -19.48 0.71 -2.04
C GLU A 66 -18.78 -0.25 -1.07
N ALA A 67 -17.46 -0.14 -0.93
CA ALA A 67 -16.68 -0.98 -0.02
C ALA A 67 -17.13 -0.82 1.45
N SER A 68 -17.32 0.43 1.91
CA SER A 68 -17.76 0.71 3.28
C SER A 68 -19.17 0.20 3.57
N ALA A 69 -20.06 0.19 2.57
CA ALA A 69 -21.39 -0.38 2.71
C ALA A 69 -21.37 -1.87 3.04
N ASP A 70 -20.34 -2.59 2.62
CA ASP A 70 -20.10 -3.99 2.96
C ASP A 70 -19.23 -4.20 4.21
N GLY A 71 -18.79 -3.12 4.85
CA GLY A 71 -18.02 -3.15 6.09
C GLY A 71 -16.51 -3.15 5.90
N ILE A 72 -16.02 -2.90 4.69
CA ILE A 72 -14.59 -2.66 4.45
C ILE A 72 -14.23 -1.29 4.98
N SER A 73 -13.29 -1.23 5.90
CA SER A 73 -12.83 0.01 6.55
C SER A 73 -11.42 0.43 6.12
N TRP A 74 -10.77 -0.39 5.31
CA TRP A 74 -9.39 -0.24 4.93
C TRP A 74 -9.13 -0.71 3.49
N THR A 75 -8.43 0.09 2.68
CA THR A 75 -8.06 -0.30 1.32
C THR A 75 -6.54 -0.37 1.17
N PHE A 76 -6.06 -1.33 0.35
CA PHE A 76 -4.66 -1.46 -0.04
C PHE A 76 -4.41 -0.67 -1.34
N SER A 77 -4.83 0.58 -1.35
CA SER A 77 -4.73 1.52 -2.47
C SER A 77 -4.61 2.96 -1.99
N PRO A 78 -4.01 3.85 -2.79
CA PRO A 78 -3.51 3.69 -4.15
C PRO A 78 -2.11 3.07 -4.25
N MET A 79 -1.80 2.50 -5.42
CA MET A 79 -0.46 2.08 -5.77
C MET A 79 0.28 3.21 -6.46
N VAL A 80 1.28 3.78 -5.79
CA VAL A 80 2.05 4.93 -6.26
C VAL A 80 3.48 4.57 -6.67
N ASP A 81 3.71 3.30 -6.97
CA ASP A 81 4.95 2.83 -7.57
C ASP A 81 5.17 3.45 -8.96
N ILE A 82 6.42 3.64 -9.34
CA ILE A 82 6.81 4.15 -10.65
C ILE A 82 7.09 2.98 -11.60
N SER A 83 6.36 2.89 -12.70
CA SER A 83 6.62 1.88 -13.74
C SER A 83 7.77 2.32 -14.65
N ARG A 84 8.99 1.91 -14.33
CA ARG A 84 10.19 2.19 -15.14
C ARG A 84 10.37 1.24 -16.31
N ASP A 85 9.81 0.05 -16.21
CA ASP A 85 9.94 -0.99 -17.23
C ASP A 85 8.59 -1.70 -17.42
N PRO A 86 8.02 -1.69 -18.64
CA PRO A 86 6.72 -2.30 -18.90
C PRO A 86 6.70 -3.83 -18.74
N ARG A 87 7.85 -4.47 -18.62
CA ARG A 87 7.94 -5.91 -18.30
C ARG A 87 7.61 -6.21 -16.85
N TRP A 88 7.59 -5.21 -15.98
CA TRP A 88 7.13 -5.38 -14.61
C TRP A 88 5.64 -5.73 -14.60
N GLY A 89 5.28 -6.89 -14.01
CA GLY A 89 3.94 -7.47 -14.11
C GLY A 89 2.81 -6.65 -13.49
N ARG A 90 3.13 -5.62 -12.68
CA ARG A 90 2.16 -4.78 -11.97
C ARG A 90 2.02 -3.36 -12.54
N THR A 91 2.58 -3.10 -13.70
CA THR A 91 2.48 -1.79 -14.38
C THR A 91 1.03 -1.31 -14.51
N LEU A 92 0.07 -2.22 -14.70
CA LEU A 92 -1.35 -1.89 -14.86
C LEU A 92 -2.00 -1.30 -13.59
N GLU A 93 -1.43 -1.58 -12.41
CA GLU A 93 -1.96 -1.12 -11.13
C GLU A 93 -1.49 0.31 -10.76
N CYS A 94 -0.45 0.84 -11.41
CA CYS A 94 0.10 2.16 -11.15
C CYS A 94 -0.32 3.19 -12.21
N TYR A 95 0.00 4.46 -11.96
CA TYR A 95 -0.39 5.58 -12.82
C TYR A 95 0.65 5.93 -13.91
N GLY A 96 1.64 5.07 -14.13
CA GLY A 96 2.66 5.25 -15.16
C GLY A 96 4.08 5.43 -14.61
N GLU A 97 4.90 6.19 -15.32
CA GLU A 97 6.34 6.35 -15.03
C GLU A 97 6.74 7.75 -14.53
N GLU A 98 5.84 8.72 -14.61
CA GLU A 98 6.14 10.12 -14.31
C GLU A 98 5.78 10.44 -12.83
N PRO A 99 6.77 10.75 -11.97
CA PRO A 99 6.57 10.84 -10.52
C PRO A 99 5.63 11.97 -10.09
N TYR A 100 5.61 13.10 -10.78
CA TYR A 100 4.72 14.21 -10.45
C TYR A 100 3.24 13.86 -10.74
N LEU A 101 2.97 13.25 -11.88
CA LEU A 101 1.62 12.80 -12.23
C LEU A 101 1.12 11.74 -11.24
N ILE A 102 1.96 10.76 -10.92
CA ILE A 102 1.64 9.72 -9.93
C ILE A 102 1.30 10.35 -8.58
N ALA A 103 2.10 11.32 -8.13
CA ALA A 103 1.86 12.03 -6.87
C ALA A 103 0.53 12.80 -6.88
N ALA A 104 0.23 13.50 -7.97
CA ALA A 104 -1.02 14.25 -8.13
C ALA A 104 -2.24 13.31 -8.10
N LEU A 105 -2.23 12.25 -8.90
CA LEU A 105 -3.33 11.27 -8.97
C LEU A 105 -3.46 10.48 -7.66
N GLY A 106 -2.34 10.05 -7.07
CA GLY A 106 -2.33 9.37 -5.77
C GLY A 106 -2.94 10.22 -4.65
N THR A 107 -2.65 11.54 -4.65
CA THR A 107 -3.26 12.49 -3.71
C THR A 107 -4.78 12.51 -3.86
N GLU A 108 -5.30 12.56 -5.08
CA GLU A 108 -6.74 12.57 -5.34
C GLU A 108 -7.41 11.24 -4.95
N MET A 109 -6.75 10.11 -5.19
CA MET A 109 -7.22 8.81 -4.74
C MET A 109 -7.37 8.75 -3.21
N VAL A 110 -6.32 9.16 -2.47
CA VAL A 110 -6.38 9.18 -0.99
C VAL A 110 -7.50 10.09 -0.51
N ASN A 111 -7.61 11.31 -1.06
CA ASN A 111 -8.67 12.24 -0.70
C ASN A 111 -10.08 11.66 -0.97
N GLY A 112 -10.25 10.98 -2.12
CA GLY A 112 -11.52 10.32 -2.46
C GLY A 112 -11.87 9.21 -1.46
N ILE A 113 -10.94 8.29 -1.21
CA ILE A 113 -11.14 7.15 -0.30
C ILE A 113 -11.43 7.65 1.14
N GLN A 114 -10.56 8.51 1.67
CA GLN A 114 -10.65 8.94 3.07
C GLN A 114 -11.83 9.89 3.32
N SER A 115 -12.37 10.54 2.30
CA SER A 115 -13.61 11.33 2.41
C SER A 115 -14.82 10.51 2.87
N GLN A 116 -14.75 9.19 2.76
CA GLN A 116 -15.81 8.25 3.16
C GLN A 116 -15.49 7.50 4.46
N GLY A 117 -14.46 7.90 5.19
CA GLY A 117 -14.04 7.26 6.44
C GLY A 117 -13.37 5.90 6.25
N VAL A 118 -12.92 5.58 5.04
CA VAL A 118 -12.14 4.38 4.73
C VAL A 118 -10.67 4.74 4.72
N ALA A 119 -9.83 3.94 5.37
CA ALA A 119 -8.38 4.16 5.39
C ALA A 119 -7.75 3.84 4.02
N ALA A 120 -6.98 4.77 3.48
CA ALA A 120 -6.15 4.56 2.29
C ALA A 120 -4.76 4.11 2.69
N THR A 121 -4.13 3.25 1.88
CA THR A 121 -2.78 2.74 2.10
C THR A 121 -1.94 2.92 0.85
N LEU A 122 -0.88 3.73 0.96
CA LEU A 122 0.08 3.86 -0.13
C LEU A 122 0.93 2.61 -0.27
N LYS A 123 1.11 2.12 -1.50
CA LYS A 123 1.91 0.94 -1.76
C LYS A 123 2.71 1.03 -3.07
N HIS A 124 3.80 0.30 -3.19
CA HIS A 124 4.52 -0.45 -2.16
C HIS A 124 5.79 0.32 -1.79
N TYR A 125 5.89 0.72 -0.55
CA TYR A 125 6.98 1.55 -0.04
C TYR A 125 8.21 0.67 0.30
N ALA A 126 9.32 0.71 -0.47
CA ALA A 126 9.54 1.52 -1.66
C ALA A 126 10.45 0.80 -2.65
N VAL A 127 10.54 1.36 -3.87
CA VAL A 127 11.45 0.89 -4.92
C VAL A 127 11.15 -0.53 -5.42
N TYR A 128 9.89 -0.94 -5.34
CA TYR A 128 9.44 -2.29 -5.68
C TYR A 128 9.32 -2.53 -7.19
N SER A 129 9.13 -1.49 -7.97
CA SER A 129 8.72 -1.54 -9.38
C SER A 129 9.86 -1.84 -10.35
N VAL A 130 10.56 -2.93 -10.13
CA VAL A 130 11.58 -3.44 -11.04
C VAL A 130 11.15 -4.80 -11.62
N PRO A 131 11.47 -5.11 -12.89
CA PRO A 131 11.01 -6.34 -13.54
C PRO A 131 11.53 -7.61 -12.91
N LYS A 132 12.77 -7.57 -12.42
CA LYS A 132 13.45 -8.73 -11.89
C LYS A 132 13.01 -9.00 -10.46
N GLY A 133 12.48 -10.19 -10.24
CA GLY A 133 12.12 -10.65 -8.91
C GLY A 133 10.85 -10.06 -8.33
N GLY A 134 10.01 -9.39 -9.11
CA GLY A 134 8.72 -8.91 -8.67
C GLY A 134 7.88 -9.95 -7.93
N ARG A 135 6.61 -9.76 -7.73
CA ARG A 135 5.75 -10.61 -6.90
C ARG A 135 5.96 -12.12 -7.10
N ASP A 136 6.17 -12.56 -8.34
CA ASP A 136 6.24 -13.99 -8.70
C ASP A 136 7.67 -14.55 -8.68
N GLY A 137 8.66 -13.70 -8.41
CA GLY A 137 10.04 -14.13 -8.26
C GLY A 137 10.35 -14.55 -6.83
N ASN A 138 11.60 -14.43 -6.47
CA ASN A 138 11.99 -14.66 -5.08
C ASN A 138 11.58 -13.53 -4.12
N CYS A 139 10.86 -12.51 -4.60
CA CYS A 139 10.50 -11.27 -3.88
C CYS A 139 11.69 -10.54 -3.25
N ARG A 140 12.87 -11.04 -3.50
CA ARG A 140 14.15 -10.57 -3.02
C ARG A 140 14.92 -10.00 -4.18
N THR A 141 14.78 -8.74 -4.43
CA THR A 141 15.47 -8.10 -5.54
C THR A 141 15.90 -6.72 -5.12
N ASP A 142 17.21 -6.53 -5.00
CA ASP A 142 17.78 -5.19 -4.96
C ASP A 142 17.57 -4.53 -6.32
N PRO A 143 16.86 -3.41 -6.39
CA PRO A 143 16.64 -2.68 -7.64
C PRO A 143 17.91 -2.04 -8.19
N HIS A 144 19.01 -2.02 -7.45
CA HIS A 144 20.27 -1.35 -7.80
C HIS A 144 20.10 0.11 -8.18
N VAL A 145 19.24 0.81 -7.45
CA VAL A 145 18.92 2.22 -7.66
C VAL A 145 19.87 3.08 -6.81
N ALA A 146 20.55 4.03 -7.46
CA ALA A 146 21.44 4.95 -6.77
C ALA A 146 20.64 5.90 -5.82
N PRO A 147 21.23 6.39 -4.72
CA PRO A 147 20.51 7.23 -3.75
C PRO A 147 19.81 8.44 -4.37
N ARG A 148 20.41 9.13 -5.34
CA ARG A 148 19.77 10.26 -6.01
C ARG A 148 18.51 9.82 -6.76
N GLU A 149 18.57 8.76 -7.52
CA GLU A 149 17.43 8.22 -8.28
C GLU A 149 16.32 7.74 -7.34
N LEU A 150 16.70 7.12 -6.21
CA LEU A 150 15.77 6.73 -5.15
C LEU A 150 14.92 7.92 -4.70
N HIS A 151 15.56 9.03 -4.31
CA HIS A 151 14.87 10.21 -3.78
C HIS A 151 14.13 11.03 -4.85
N GLU A 152 14.73 11.21 -6.03
CA GLU A 152 14.16 12.05 -7.08
C GLU A 152 12.99 11.40 -7.82
N LEU A 153 12.98 10.07 -7.91
CA LEU A 153 11.96 9.33 -8.65
C LEU A 153 11.10 8.46 -7.74
N PHE A 154 11.65 7.43 -7.14
CA PHE A 154 10.87 6.37 -6.48
C PHE A 154 10.20 6.82 -5.18
N LEU A 155 10.85 7.64 -4.39
CA LEU A 155 10.31 8.15 -3.13
C LEU A 155 9.47 9.42 -3.30
N TYR A 156 9.64 10.13 -4.40
CA TYR A 156 8.94 11.40 -4.66
C TYR A 156 7.41 11.28 -4.56
N PRO A 157 6.75 10.30 -5.21
CA PRO A 157 5.30 10.15 -5.10
C PRO A 157 4.85 9.90 -3.66
N PHE A 158 5.49 9.01 -2.94
CA PHE A 158 5.17 8.72 -1.54
C PHE A 158 5.26 9.98 -0.68
N LYS A 159 6.40 10.67 -0.72
CA LYS A 159 6.61 11.92 0.02
C LYS A 159 5.53 12.96 -0.27
N LYS A 160 5.21 13.17 -1.54
CA LYS A 160 4.22 14.18 -1.96
C LYS A 160 2.80 13.80 -1.56
N VAL A 161 2.40 12.55 -1.73
CA VAL A 161 1.06 12.11 -1.32
C VAL A 161 0.90 12.18 0.20
N ILE A 162 1.91 11.75 0.97
CA ILE A 162 1.90 11.87 2.43
C ILE A 162 1.69 13.32 2.86
N GLN A 163 2.49 14.24 2.31
CA GLN A 163 2.44 15.67 2.67
C GLN A 163 1.14 16.36 2.25
N ASN A 164 0.49 15.91 1.16
CA ASN A 164 -0.66 16.59 0.59
C ASN A 164 -2.02 16.01 1.03
N SER A 165 -2.08 14.74 1.43
CA SER A 165 -3.35 14.06 1.72
C SER A 165 -3.38 13.23 3.00
N HIS A 166 -2.27 13.11 3.72
CA HIS A 166 -2.18 12.42 5.01
C HIS A 166 -2.85 11.02 4.98
N PRO A 167 -2.36 10.07 4.17
CA PRO A 167 -2.88 8.72 4.13
C PRO A 167 -2.75 8.04 5.49
N MET A 168 -3.73 7.23 5.87
CA MET A 168 -3.71 6.53 7.15
C MET A 168 -2.73 5.36 7.18
N GLY A 169 -2.43 4.76 6.03
CA GLY A 169 -1.56 3.60 5.92
C GLY A 169 -0.47 3.73 4.86
N VAL A 170 0.62 3.01 5.10
CA VAL A 170 1.70 2.75 4.13
C VAL A 170 2.03 1.27 4.18
N MET A 171 2.14 0.62 3.02
CA MET A 171 2.51 -0.79 2.91
C MET A 171 3.97 -0.91 2.49
N SER A 172 4.79 -1.55 3.34
CA SER A 172 6.19 -1.81 3.01
C SER A 172 6.33 -2.90 1.96
N SER A 173 7.32 -2.74 1.09
CA SER A 173 7.52 -3.61 -0.07
C SER A 173 8.34 -4.87 0.25
N TYR A 174 8.36 -5.82 -0.71
CA TYR A 174 9.07 -7.09 -0.58
C TYR A 174 10.57 -7.00 -0.77
N ASN A 175 11.05 -6.03 -1.55
CA ASN A 175 12.44 -5.95 -1.99
C ASN A 175 13.37 -5.45 -0.88
N ASP A 176 14.64 -5.69 -1.08
CA ASP A 176 15.71 -5.01 -0.38
C ASP A 176 16.21 -3.78 -1.16
N TRP A 177 16.92 -2.91 -0.50
CA TRP A 177 17.73 -1.87 -1.10
C TRP A 177 19.09 -1.86 -0.43
N ASP A 178 20.13 -1.99 -1.24
CA ASP A 178 21.53 -2.12 -0.77
C ASP A 178 21.70 -3.24 0.28
N GLY A 179 21.02 -4.37 0.07
CA GLY A 179 21.09 -5.55 0.92
C GLY A 179 20.23 -5.52 2.19
N VAL A 180 19.48 -4.45 2.44
CA VAL A 180 18.58 -4.33 3.61
C VAL A 180 17.13 -4.43 3.15
N PRO A 181 16.35 -5.41 3.64
CA PRO A 181 14.92 -5.49 3.32
C PRO A 181 14.20 -4.22 3.74
N VAL A 182 13.40 -3.63 2.85
CA VAL A 182 12.70 -2.38 3.15
C VAL A 182 11.79 -2.53 4.37
N SER A 183 11.14 -3.68 4.53
CA SER A 183 10.27 -3.98 5.68
C SER A 183 11.03 -4.04 7.03
N ALA A 184 12.36 -4.17 7.02
CA ALA A 184 13.20 -4.18 8.22
C ALA A 184 14.20 -3.00 8.24
N SER A 185 13.97 -1.99 7.42
CA SER A 185 14.89 -0.86 7.28
C SER A 185 14.45 0.34 8.12
N TYR A 186 15.19 0.62 9.19
CA TYR A 186 14.99 1.82 10.01
C TYR A 186 15.12 3.11 9.18
N TYR A 187 16.04 3.13 8.21
CA TYR A 187 16.20 4.24 7.29
C TYR A 187 14.92 4.55 6.52
N PHE A 188 14.28 3.53 5.91
CA PHE A 188 13.04 3.74 5.16
C PHE A 188 11.85 4.04 6.07
N LEU A 189 11.64 3.22 7.12
CA LEU A 189 10.39 3.25 7.88
C LEU A 189 10.37 4.32 8.97
N THR A 190 11.54 4.67 9.52
CA THR A 190 11.63 5.70 10.56
C THR A 190 12.22 7.01 10.01
N GLU A 191 13.48 7.02 9.57
CA GLU A 191 14.16 8.27 9.20
C GLU A 191 13.46 8.97 8.03
N LEU A 192 13.16 8.26 6.93
CA LEU A 192 12.49 8.86 5.78
C LEU A 192 10.99 9.02 6.01
N LEU A 193 10.30 7.91 6.33
CA LEU A 193 8.84 7.90 6.35
C LEU A 193 8.28 8.77 7.48
N ARG A 194 8.74 8.57 8.71
CA ARG A 194 8.19 9.27 9.88
C ARG A 194 8.84 10.62 10.11
N GLU A 195 10.18 10.68 10.15
CA GLU A 195 10.88 11.91 10.53
C GLU A 195 10.95 12.92 9.39
N GLU A 196 11.29 12.49 8.16
CA GLU A 196 11.41 13.42 7.03
C GLU A 196 10.07 13.74 6.37
N TYR A 197 9.21 12.73 6.11
CA TYR A 197 7.93 12.96 5.40
C TYR A 197 6.80 13.34 6.34
N GLY A 198 6.94 13.10 7.64
CA GLY A 198 5.93 13.42 8.65
C GLY A 198 4.75 12.44 8.67
N PHE A 199 4.97 11.19 8.29
CA PHE A 199 3.94 10.17 8.33
C PHE A 199 3.65 9.73 9.77
N ASP A 200 2.41 9.86 10.19
CA ASP A 200 1.93 9.53 11.54
C ASP A 200 0.94 8.35 11.58
N GLY A 201 0.67 7.75 10.43
CA GLY A 201 -0.22 6.59 10.31
C GLY A 201 0.45 5.25 10.67
N TYR A 202 -0.22 4.15 10.29
CA TYR A 202 0.30 2.81 10.51
C TYR A 202 1.08 2.29 9.30
N VAL A 203 2.09 1.48 9.56
CA VAL A 203 2.78 0.69 8.54
C VAL A 203 2.24 -0.73 8.56
N VAL A 204 1.92 -1.26 7.40
CA VAL A 204 1.58 -2.67 7.21
C VAL A 204 2.61 -3.28 6.26
N SER A 205 3.04 -4.51 6.52
CA SER A 205 3.86 -5.24 5.55
C SER A 205 3.00 -5.75 4.39
N ASP A 206 3.57 -5.87 3.20
CA ASP A 206 2.96 -6.70 2.16
C ASP A 206 2.86 -8.16 2.65
N SER A 207 1.99 -8.95 2.03
CA SER A 207 1.72 -10.33 2.43
C SER A 207 3.01 -11.14 2.54
N GLU A 208 3.25 -11.74 3.71
CA GLU A 208 4.45 -12.55 4.01
C GLU A 208 5.79 -11.78 4.02
N ALA A 209 5.82 -10.44 3.80
CA ALA A 209 7.08 -9.70 3.73
C ALA A 209 7.90 -9.76 5.02
N VAL A 210 7.26 -9.91 6.17
CA VAL A 210 7.96 -10.13 7.47
C VAL A 210 8.64 -11.49 7.49
N GLU A 211 7.97 -12.55 7.02
CA GLU A 211 8.55 -13.89 6.90
C GLU A 211 9.74 -13.89 5.95
N PHE A 212 9.67 -13.10 4.88
CA PHE A 212 10.74 -13.04 3.88
C PHE A 212 12.05 -12.45 4.41
N VAL A 213 12.03 -11.72 5.48
CA VAL A 213 13.26 -11.21 6.15
C VAL A 213 14.15 -12.39 6.57
N GLU A 214 13.56 -13.48 7.07
CA GLU A 214 14.26 -14.74 7.39
C GLU A 214 14.34 -15.64 6.17
N SER A 215 13.20 -16.03 5.58
CA SER A 215 13.12 -17.15 4.63
C SER A 215 13.70 -16.84 3.25
N LYS A 216 13.78 -15.57 2.84
CA LYS A 216 14.26 -15.17 1.50
C LYS A 216 15.43 -14.20 1.52
N HIS A 217 15.40 -13.19 2.37
CA HIS A 217 16.51 -12.24 2.50
C HIS A 217 17.67 -12.81 3.33
N HIS A 218 17.37 -13.73 4.24
CA HIS A 218 18.36 -14.38 5.12
C HIS A 218 19.18 -13.39 5.95
N VAL A 219 18.51 -12.32 6.43
CA VAL A 219 19.11 -11.30 7.32
C VAL A 219 18.66 -11.44 8.77
N ALA A 220 17.82 -12.42 9.04
CA ALA A 220 17.46 -12.89 10.38
C ALA A 220 17.65 -14.41 10.44
N ASP A 221 18.10 -14.92 11.60
CA ASP A 221 18.30 -16.34 11.80
C ASP A 221 17.00 -17.10 12.14
N THR A 222 15.98 -16.38 12.61
CA THR A 222 14.68 -16.93 12.98
C THR A 222 13.54 -15.96 12.64
N TYR A 223 12.32 -16.50 12.54
CA TYR A 223 11.13 -15.69 12.34
C TYR A 223 10.89 -14.68 13.49
N ASP A 224 11.15 -15.07 14.73
CA ASP A 224 11.02 -14.18 15.89
C ASP A 224 11.98 -12.99 15.79
N GLU A 225 13.20 -13.22 15.30
CA GLU A 225 14.15 -12.15 15.02
C GLU A 225 13.70 -11.27 13.86
N ALA A 226 13.15 -11.84 12.80
CA ALA A 226 12.57 -11.09 11.69
C ALA A 226 11.46 -10.15 12.18
N VAL A 227 10.54 -10.65 13.01
CA VAL A 227 9.49 -9.84 13.63
C VAL A 227 10.07 -8.70 14.47
N ARG A 228 11.09 -8.99 15.29
CA ARG A 228 11.77 -7.97 16.09
C ARG A 228 12.39 -6.88 15.23
N GLN A 229 13.14 -7.26 14.18
CA GLN A 229 13.77 -6.30 13.26
C GLN A 229 12.73 -5.39 12.59
N VAL A 230 11.62 -5.95 12.13
CA VAL A 230 10.53 -5.18 11.50
C VAL A 230 9.89 -4.20 12.49
N LEU A 231 9.62 -4.63 13.73
CA LEU A 231 9.04 -3.75 14.76
C LEU A 231 10.02 -2.64 15.19
N GLU A 232 11.32 -2.91 15.21
CA GLU A 232 12.35 -1.92 15.54
C GLU A 232 12.60 -0.94 14.38
N ALA A 233 12.26 -1.32 13.16
CA ALA A 233 12.43 -0.47 11.98
C ALA A 233 11.38 0.65 11.87
N GLY A 234 10.17 0.51 12.44
CA GLY A 234 9.12 1.55 12.48
C GLY A 234 7.69 1.03 12.27
#